data_4544322f0f64e3cfff01fd2c53e31aaf
#
_entry.id   4544322f0f64e3cfff01fd2c53e31aaf
#
_cell.length_a   1.000
_cell.length_b   1.000
_cell.length_c   1.000
_cell.angle_alpha   90.00
_cell.angle_beta   90.00
_cell.angle_gamma   90.00
#
_symmetry.space_group_name_H-M   'P 1'
#
loop_
_entity.id
_entity.type
_entity.pdbx_description
1 polymer ?
#
loop_
_entity_poly.entity_id
_entity_poly.type
_entity_poly.pdbx_seq_one_letter_code
_entity_poly.pdbx_strand_id
1 'polypeptide(L)'
;QMHDLTEISEKYNSTPDKIIEIGLKAYLKMVFVDGFFHGDLHPGNFFILPNNKIGLVDFGVVGRLNFKTQTAIVNMLVALSKEDYLRLAYEYVDLAPYSDKVNVDLFAKELQAIIAPYFGLTLRNINVGKILLSSSSVAARHGLTVPTELMLFFKSIISIESLGQKISKDFDFLTFTLSQVKDVAESLFQPVKIANEAGLIFRESRNFVSALPRQLNLMMRKLNSPDYHSKVHLEDFSEFKDTFLKSFTLLFLGIVIAALLISSTLLY
;
A
#
# COMPACT_ATOMS: atom_id res chain seq x y z
N GLN A 1 32.81 3.04 3.32
CA GLN A 1 32.31 4.39 3.01
C GLN A 1 32.49 4.61 1.51
N MET A 2 31.47 5.11 0.83
CA MET A 2 31.42 5.39 -0.61
C MET A 2 32.29 6.63 -0.94
N HIS A 3 33.63 6.55 -0.81
CA HIS A 3 34.49 7.69 -1.08
C HIS A 3 34.99 7.75 -2.53
N ASP A 4 35.11 6.60 -3.21
CA ASP A 4 35.41 6.55 -4.63
C ASP A 4 34.80 5.29 -5.25
N LEU A 5 33.81 5.47 -6.12
CA LEU A 5 33.14 4.36 -6.82
C LEU A 5 34.07 3.65 -7.80
N THR A 6 35.05 4.38 -8.36
CA THR A 6 36.03 3.82 -9.28
C THR A 6 36.96 2.87 -8.54
N GLU A 7 37.49 3.29 -7.38
CA GLU A 7 38.33 2.45 -6.51
C GLU A 7 37.59 1.20 -6.02
N ILE A 8 36.31 1.36 -5.63
CA ILE A 8 35.47 0.25 -5.18
C ILE A 8 35.17 -0.72 -6.36
N SER A 9 34.89 -0.19 -7.56
CA SER A 9 34.64 -0.98 -8.75
C SER A 9 35.84 -1.83 -9.12
N GLU A 10 37.02 -1.27 -9.14
CA GLU A 10 38.27 -1.97 -9.40
C GLU A 10 38.59 -3.01 -8.31
N LYS A 11 38.47 -2.64 -7.03
CA LYS A 11 38.79 -3.50 -5.90
C LYS A 11 37.88 -4.73 -5.78
N TYR A 12 36.60 -4.60 -6.14
CA TYR A 12 35.61 -5.66 -5.95
C TYR A 12 35.08 -6.24 -7.27
N ASN A 13 35.65 -5.86 -8.41
CA ASN A 13 35.24 -6.29 -9.75
C ASN A 13 33.71 -6.14 -9.96
N SER A 14 33.17 -4.98 -9.59
CA SER A 14 31.76 -4.67 -9.65
C SER A 14 31.54 -3.35 -10.39
N THR A 15 30.49 -3.26 -11.20
CA THR A 15 30.09 -2.01 -11.85
C THR A 15 29.11 -1.23 -10.98
N PRO A 16 29.05 0.11 -11.09
CA PRO A 16 28.05 0.93 -10.41
C PRO A 16 26.60 0.43 -10.63
N ASP A 17 26.25 0.10 -11.87
CA ASP A 17 24.92 -0.39 -12.21
C ASP A 17 24.59 -1.73 -11.53
N LYS A 18 25.59 -2.62 -11.41
CA LYS A 18 25.41 -3.90 -10.70
C LYS A 18 25.18 -3.71 -9.22
N ILE A 19 25.88 -2.75 -8.59
CA ILE A 19 25.68 -2.39 -7.20
C ILE A 19 24.28 -1.85 -6.96
N ILE A 20 23.80 -0.96 -7.85
CA ILE A 20 22.44 -0.42 -7.80
C ILE A 20 21.42 -1.55 -7.95
N GLU A 21 21.58 -2.41 -8.95
CA GLU A 21 20.67 -3.53 -9.20
C GLU A 21 20.52 -4.42 -7.96
N ILE A 22 21.63 -4.81 -7.34
CA ILE A 22 21.62 -5.68 -6.17
C ILE A 22 21.01 -4.95 -4.96
N GLY A 23 21.39 -3.69 -4.74
CA GLY A 23 20.86 -2.88 -3.63
C GLY A 23 19.35 -2.68 -3.75
N LEU A 24 18.88 -2.37 -4.94
CA LEU A 24 17.48 -2.13 -5.16
C LEU A 24 16.64 -3.41 -5.11
N LYS A 25 17.13 -4.52 -5.67
CA LYS A 25 16.50 -5.84 -5.51
C LYS A 25 16.40 -6.25 -4.05
N ALA A 26 17.46 -6.03 -3.25
CA ALA A 26 17.43 -6.29 -1.82
C ALA A 26 16.39 -5.42 -1.11
N TYR A 27 16.33 -4.13 -1.44
CA TYR A 27 15.33 -3.21 -0.88
C TYR A 27 13.89 -3.61 -1.26
N LEU A 28 13.64 -3.90 -2.53
CA LEU A 28 12.32 -4.34 -3.00
C LEU A 28 11.89 -5.66 -2.33
N LYS A 29 12.85 -6.57 -2.11
CA LYS A 29 12.57 -7.80 -1.36
C LYS A 29 12.19 -7.50 0.09
N MET A 30 12.93 -6.65 0.78
CA MET A 30 12.59 -6.23 2.15
C MET A 30 11.20 -5.61 2.24
N VAL A 31 10.82 -4.75 1.29
CA VAL A 31 9.53 -4.07 1.27
C VAL A 31 8.39 -5.03 0.93
N PHE A 32 8.50 -5.74 -0.19
CA PHE A 32 7.37 -6.45 -0.79
C PHE A 32 7.31 -7.94 -0.46
N VAL A 33 8.44 -8.57 -0.13
CA VAL A 33 8.47 -9.99 0.24
C VAL A 33 8.45 -10.16 1.75
N ASP A 34 9.39 -9.50 2.42
CA ASP A 34 9.59 -9.67 3.85
C ASP A 34 8.64 -8.78 4.68
N GLY A 35 8.12 -7.68 4.09
CA GLY A 35 7.29 -6.69 4.78
C GLY A 35 8.01 -5.97 5.90
N PHE A 36 9.33 -6.02 5.89
CA PHE A 36 10.21 -5.43 6.88
C PHE A 36 11.40 -4.77 6.18
N PHE A 37 11.55 -3.46 6.30
CA PHE A 37 12.53 -2.70 5.55
C PHE A 37 13.31 -1.71 6.40
N HIS A 38 14.52 -1.41 5.95
CA HIS A 38 15.36 -0.37 6.53
C HIS A 38 14.80 1.01 6.19
N GLY A 39 14.45 1.78 7.20
CA GLY A 39 13.81 3.09 7.04
C GLY A 39 14.77 4.26 6.83
N ASP A 40 16.09 4.04 6.96
CA ASP A 40 17.12 5.09 6.89
C ASP A 40 18.35 4.65 6.08
N LEU A 41 18.15 4.37 4.79
CA LEU A 41 19.19 3.93 3.85
C LEU A 41 20.05 5.09 3.34
N HIS A 42 20.78 5.76 4.23
CA HIS A 42 21.76 6.75 3.79
C HIS A 42 23.13 6.10 3.49
N PRO A 43 24.05 6.79 2.77
CA PRO A 43 25.34 6.23 2.37
C PRO A 43 26.21 5.70 3.52
N GLY A 44 26.02 6.19 4.75
CA GLY A 44 26.75 5.72 5.94
C GLY A 44 26.32 4.34 6.42
N ASN A 45 25.09 3.92 6.07
CA ASN A 45 24.51 2.62 6.45
C ASN A 45 24.61 1.57 5.35
N PHE A 46 25.24 1.92 4.21
CA PHE A 46 25.34 1.07 3.04
C PHE A 46 26.81 0.75 2.74
N PHE A 47 27.17 -0.52 2.75
CA PHE A 47 28.51 -1.01 2.51
C PHE A 47 28.54 -1.94 1.28
N ILE A 48 29.52 -1.72 0.42
CA ILE A 48 29.82 -2.61 -0.68
C ILE A 48 30.86 -3.61 -0.21
N LEU A 49 30.57 -4.88 -0.33
CA LEU A 49 31.41 -5.98 0.11
C LEU A 49 31.91 -6.80 -1.11
N PRO A 50 32.97 -7.61 -0.94
CA PRO A 50 33.46 -8.50 -2.02
C PRO A 50 32.36 -9.39 -2.58
N ASN A 51 32.54 -9.82 -3.83
CA ASN A 51 31.62 -10.73 -4.55
C ASN A 51 30.21 -10.15 -4.74
N ASN A 52 30.11 -8.87 -5.03
CA ASN A 52 28.83 -8.18 -5.30
C ASN A 52 27.82 -8.30 -4.12
N LYS A 53 28.30 -8.31 -2.90
CA LYS A 53 27.46 -8.31 -1.71
C LYS A 53 27.29 -6.91 -1.17
N ILE A 54 26.12 -6.69 -0.55
CA ILE A 54 25.81 -5.45 0.15
C ILE A 54 25.65 -5.76 1.63
N GLY A 55 26.27 -4.93 2.46
CA GLY A 55 26.08 -4.91 3.92
C GLY A 55 25.26 -3.70 4.32
N LEU A 56 24.25 -3.92 5.15
CA LEU A 56 23.48 -2.86 5.79
C LEU A 56 23.76 -2.86 7.27
N VAL A 57 23.89 -1.67 7.84
CA VAL A 57 24.12 -1.48 9.29
C VAL A 57 23.14 -0.45 9.84
N ASP A 58 23.08 -0.33 11.15
CA ASP A 58 22.23 0.63 11.86
C ASP A 58 20.73 0.47 11.58
N PHE A 59 20.18 -0.63 12.04
CA PHE A 59 18.74 -0.91 11.98
C PHE A 59 17.95 -0.20 13.10
N GLY A 60 18.39 0.98 13.53
CA GLY A 60 17.70 1.81 14.50
C GLY A 60 16.33 2.32 14.01
N VAL A 61 16.19 2.48 12.70
CA VAL A 61 14.92 2.87 12.07
C VAL A 61 14.51 1.80 11.07
N VAL A 62 13.44 1.07 11.39
CA VAL A 62 12.88 0.01 10.54
C VAL A 62 11.38 0.21 10.36
N GLY A 63 10.88 -0.09 9.17
CA GLY A 63 9.45 -0.10 8.85
C GLY A 63 8.92 -1.53 8.76
N ARG A 64 7.62 -1.69 9.09
CA ARG A 64 6.89 -2.94 8.89
C ARG A 64 5.64 -2.64 8.08
N LEU A 65 5.42 -3.43 7.03
CA LEU A 65 4.27 -3.31 6.15
C LEU A 65 3.45 -4.60 6.21
N ASN A 66 2.17 -4.47 6.45
CA ASN A 66 1.25 -5.58 6.27
C ASN A 66 0.92 -5.75 4.78
N PHE A 67 0.27 -6.85 4.44
CA PHE A 67 -0.08 -7.19 3.06
C PHE A 67 -0.93 -6.08 2.38
N LYS A 68 -1.90 -5.50 3.10
CA LYS A 68 -2.75 -4.42 2.58
C LYS A 68 -1.90 -3.21 2.17
N THR A 69 -0.98 -2.78 3.03
CA THR A 69 -0.10 -1.63 2.74
C THR A 69 0.89 -1.94 1.62
N GLN A 70 1.45 -3.15 1.56
CA GLN A 70 2.31 -3.59 0.46
C GLN A 70 1.57 -3.52 -0.89
N THR A 71 0.36 -4.04 -0.95
CA THR A 71 -0.49 -4.02 -2.16
C THR A 71 -0.83 -2.58 -2.57
N ALA A 72 -1.21 -1.74 -1.62
CA ALA A 72 -1.50 -0.34 -1.91
C ALA A 72 -0.28 0.41 -2.44
N ILE A 73 0.92 0.16 -1.91
CA ILE A 73 2.17 0.74 -2.44
C ILE A 73 2.40 0.35 -3.90
N VAL A 74 2.23 -0.94 -4.25
CA VAL A 74 2.34 -1.38 -5.65
C VAL A 74 1.32 -0.64 -6.53
N ASN A 75 0.07 -0.57 -6.09
CA ASN A 75 -0.99 0.13 -6.81
C ASN A 75 -0.68 1.62 -6.97
N MET A 76 -0.17 2.29 -5.93
CA MET A 76 0.26 3.70 -5.99
C MET A 76 1.37 3.92 -7.03
N LEU A 77 2.38 3.05 -7.07
CA LEU A 77 3.46 3.14 -8.05
C LEU A 77 2.95 2.91 -9.47
N VAL A 78 2.04 1.95 -9.67
CA VAL A 78 1.39 1.69 -10.97
C VAL A 78 0.49 2.86 -11.37
N ALA A 79 -0.31 3.40 -10.46
CA ALA A 79 -1.15 4.56 -10.73
C ALA A 79 -0.31 5.78 -11.10
N LEU A 80 0.78 6.02 -10.37
CA LEU A 80 1.73 7.09 -10.65
C LEU A 80 2.35 6.94 -12.04
N SER A 81 2.80 5.74 -12.42
CA SER A 81 3.39 5.48 -13.74
C SER A 81 2.44 5.66 -14.93
N LYS A 82 1.13 5.54 -14.67
CA LYS A 82 0.05 5.71 -15.67
C LYS A 82 -0.60 7.09 -15.60
N GLU A 83 -0.12 7.97 -14.72
CA GLU A 83 -0.73 9.26 -14.42
C GLU A 83 -2.22 9.15 -14.03
N ASP A 84 -2.60 8.03 -13.40
CA ASP A 84 -3.95 7.76 -12.91
C ASP A 84 -4.12 8.33 -11.49
N TYR A 85 -4.37 9.63 -11.43
CA TYR A 85 -4.47 10.37 -10.17
C TYR A 85 -5.72 10.00 -9.36
N LEU A 86 -6.78 9.56 -10.03
CA LEU A 86 -7.99 9.11 -9.35
C LEU A 86 -7.74 7.78 -8.61
N ARG A 87 -7.09 6.84 -9.26
CA ARG A 87 -6.67 5.59 -8.62
C ARG A 87 -5.70 5.85 -7.48
N LEU A 88 -4.73 6.74 -7.67
CA LEU A 88 -3.79 7.13 -6.61
C LEU A 88 -4.54 7.70 -5.39
N ALA A 89 -5.58 8.52 -5.62
CA ALA A 89 -6.41 9.07 -4.54
C ALA A 89 -7.15 7.98 -3.77
N TYR A 90 -7.73 7.00 -4.46
CA TYR A 90 -8.39 5.86 -3.81
C TYR A 90 -7.44 5.06 -2.92
N GLU A 91 -6.20 4.80 -3.35
CA GLU A 91 -5.23 4.07 -2.53
C GLU A 91 -4.91 4.82 -1.21
N TYR A 92 -4.88 6.16 -1.22
CA TYR A 92 -4.76 6.95 0.00
C TYR A 92 -5.99 6.82 0.91
N VAL A 93 -7.19 6.88 0.33
CA VAL A 93 -8.45 6.76 1.08
C VAL A 93 -8.56 5.38 1.72
N ASP A 94 -8.23 4.32 0.99
CA ASP A 94 -8.32 2.94 1.46
C ASP A 94 -7.33 2.62 2.58
N LEU A 95 -6.20 3.33 2.63
CA LEU A 95 -5.20 3.18 3.69
C LEU A 95 -5.49 4.06 4.92
N ALA A 96 -6.25 5.14 4.76
CA ALA A 96 -6.53 6.05 5.85
C ALA A 96 -7.56 5.47 6.82
N PRO A 97 -7.26 5.30 8.11
CA PRO A 97 -8.27 4.97 9.08
C PRO A 97 -9.25 6.16 9.22
N TYR A 98 -10.55 5.89 9.20
CA TYR A 98 -11.62 6.88 9.47
C TYR A 98 -11.75 8.03 8.44
N SER A 99 -11.89 7.72 7.17
CA SER A 99 -12.03 8.70 6.08
C SER A 99 -13.49 8.96 5.66
N ASP A 100 -14.38 9.30 6.58
CA ASP A 100 -15.84 9.27 6.34
C ASP A 100 -16.40 10.29 5.33
N LYS A 101 -15.67 11.33 4.92
CA LYS A 101 -16.20 12.39 4.04
C LYS A 101 -15.15 13.03 3.13
N VAL A 102 -14.40 12.23 2.42
CA VAL A 102 -13.40 12.77 1.47
C VAL A 102 -14.03 12.94 0.08
N ASN A 103 -13.92 14.14 -0.49
CA ASN A 103 -14.23 14.34 -1.91
C ASN A 103 -13.03 13.84 -2.74
N VAL A 104 -13.12 12.57 -3.18
CA VAL A 104 -12.03 11.87 -3.88
C VAL A 104 -11.70 12.55 -5.20
N ASP A 105 -12.69 13.08 -5.93
CA ASP A 105 -12.47 13.76 -7.21
C ASP A 105 -11.69 15.07 -7.03
N LEU A 106 -12.00 15.85 -5.99
CA LEU A 106 -11.25 17.05 -5.66
C LEU A 106 -9.84 16.71 -5.21
N PHE A 107 -9.69 15.68 -4.39
CA PHE A 107 -8.38 15.19 -3.95
C PHE A 107 -7.53 14.73 -5.14
N ALA A 108 -8.09 13.97 -6.07
CA ALA A 108 -7.40 13.53 -7.29
C ALA A 108 -6.94 14.72 -8.17
N LYS A 109 -7.77 15.76 -8.31
CA LYS A 109 -7.38 17.00 -9.03
C LYS A 109 -6.22 17.73 -8.36
N GLU A 110 -6.21 17.80 -7.03
CA GLU A 110 -5.08 18.40 -6.31
C GLU A 110 -3.80 17.56 -6.43
N LEU A 111 -3.92 16.23 -6.38
CA LEU A 111 -2.80 15.32 -6.66
C LEU A 111 -2.26 15.56 -8.08
N GLN A 112 -3.13 15.63 -9.08
CA GLN A 112 -2.75 15.94 -10.45
C GLN A 112 -1.97 17.27 -10.53
N ALA A 113 -2.47 18.32 -9.89
CA ALA A 113 -1.85 19.64 -9.92
C ALA A 113 -0.40 19.65 -9.39
N ILE A 114 -0.08 18.84 -8.39
CA ILE A 114 1.26 18.75 -7.81
C ILE A 114 2.17 17.74 -8.50
N ILE A 115 1.60 16.71 -9.14
CA ILE A 115 2.36 15.59 -9.71
C ILE A 115 2.60 15.75 -11.21
N ALA A 116 1.60 16.19 -11.99
CA ALA A 116 1.69 16.33 -13.45
C ALA A 116 2.89 17.16 -13.95
N PRO A 117 3.32 18.23 -13.26
CA PRO A 117 4.50 18.98 -13.69
C PRO A 117 5.79 18.15 -13.75
N TYR A 118 5.90 17.08 -13.00
CA TYR A 118 7.07 16.21 -13.01
C TYR A 118 7.10 15.28 -14.21
N PHE A 119 5.95 14.90 -14.77
CA PHE A 119 5.85 14.00 -15.93
C PHE A 119 6.09 14.70 -17.29
N GLY A 120 6.01 16.03 -17.36
CA GLY A 120 6.37 16.83 -18.54
C GLY A 120 7.88 17.00 -18.77
N LEU A 121 8.68 16.65 -17.76
CA LEU A 121 10.15 16.62 -17.82
C LEU A 121 10.58 15.19 -18.12
N THR A 122 11.77 15.00 -18.73
CA THR A 122 12.31 13.66 -19.00
C THR A 122 12.19 12.78 -17.74
N LEU A 123 11.59 11.60 -17.82
CA LEU A 123 11.33 10.66 -16.69
C LEU A 123 12.56 10.41 -15.80
N ARG A 124 13.76 10.63 -16.32
CA ARG A 124 15.05 10.43 -15.64
C ARG A 124 15.29 11.29 -14.38
N ASN A 125 14.47 12.31 -14.12
CA ASN A 125 14.67 13.23 -12.99
C ASN A 125 13.48 13.25 -12.01
N ILE A 126 12.56 12.29 -12.10
CA ILE A 126 11.42 12.22 -11.20
C ILE A 126 11.90 11.62 -9.86
N ASN A 127 11.77 12.39 -8.79
CA ASN A 127 11.97 11.88 -7.44
C ASN A 127 10.64 11.36 -6.89
N VAL A 128 10.40 10.05 -7.05
CA VAL A 128 9.16 9.37 -6.65
C VAL A 128 8.88 9.53 -5.16
N GLY A 129 9.91 9.39 -4.33
CA GLY A 129 9.76 9.53 -2.89
C GLY A 129 9.29 10.94 -2.48
N LYS A 130 9.82 11.99 -3.13
CA LYS A 130 9.36 13.38 -2.88
C LYS A 130 7.93 13.60 -3.35
N ILE A 131 7.55 13.06 -4.50
CA ILE A 131 6.18 13.14 -5.02
C ILE A 131 5.21 12.48 -4.03
N LEU A 132 5.48 11.26 -3.59
CA LEU A 132 4.65 10.54 -2.63
C LEU A 132 4.60 11.23 -1.27
N LEU A 133 5.70 11.81 -0.82
CA LEU A 133 5.72 12.59 0.42
C LEU A 133 4.91 13.89 0.29
N SER A 134 4.98 14.58 -0.86
CA SER A 134 4.18 15.78 -1.12
C SER A 134 2.69 15.44 -1.24
N SER A 135 2.35 14.33 -1.90
CA SER A 135 0.96 13.87 -2.02
C SER A 135 0.35 13.52 -0.67
N SER A 136 1.14 13.03 0.30
CA SER A 136 0.66 12.81 1.67
C SER A 136 0.27 14.12 2.39
N SER A 137 0.92 15.23 2.06
CA SER A 137 0.55 16.55 2.57
C SER A 137 -0.78 17.04 1.98
N VAL A 138 -1.04 16.71 0.70
CA VAL A 138 -2.36 16.95 0.09
C VAL A 138 -3.42 16.09 0.77
N ALA A 139 -3.15 14.80 0.97
CA ALA A 139 -4.04 13.88 1.66
C ALA A 139 -4.44 14.40 3.05
N ALA A 140 -3.47 14.93 3.81
CA ALA A 140 -3.72 15.53 5.12
C ALA A 140 -4.67 16.74 5.07
N ARG A 141 -4.58 17.59 4.02
CA ARG A 141 -5.53 18.73 3.82
C ARG A 141 -6.96 18.25 3.56
N HIS A 142 -7.12 17.08 2.98
CA HIS A 142 -8.42 16.43 2.78
C HIS A 142 -8.89 15.59 3.99
N GLY A 143 -8.22 15.72 5.13
CA GLY A 143 -8.57 15.00 6.37
C GLY A 143 -8.15 13.53 6.40
N LEU A 144 -7.31 13.09 5.44
CA LEU A 144 -6.79 11.74 5.42
C LEU A 144 -5.56 11.62 6.32
N THR A 145 -5.59 10.68 7.24
CA THR A 145 -4.43 10.34 8.07
C THR A 145 -3.60 9.27 7.36
N VAL A 146 -2.44 9.65 6.87
CA VAL A 146 -1.52 8.71 6.23
C VAL A 146 -0.81 7.86 7.30
N PRO A 147 -0.81 6.52 7.21
CA PRO A 147 -0.12 5.65 8.16
C PRO A 147 1.37 5.96 8.28
N THR A 148 1.89 5.88 9.52
CA THR A 148 3.29 6.21 9.82
C THR A 148 4.27 5.34 9.03
N GLU A 149 3.95 4.05 8.84
CA GLU A 149 4.76 3.10 8.06
C GLU A 149 4.85 3.49 6.59
N LEU A 150 3.78 4.07 6.03
CA LEU A 150 3.78 4.56 4.66
C LEU A 150 4.66 5.81 4.52
N MET A 151 4.60 6.71 5.51
CA MET A 151 5.48 7.89 5.56
C MET A 151 6.95 7.49 5.66
N LEU A 152 7.26 6.48 6.48
CA LEU A 152 8.61 5.94 6.60
C LEU A 152 9.08 5.31 5.28
N PHE A 153 8.17 4.59 4.59
CA PHE A 153 8.45 4.04 3.26
C PHE A 153 8.77 5.17 2.26
N PHE A 154 7.99 6.25 2.20
CA PHE A 154 8.28 7.38 1.30
C PHE A 154 9.64 8.02 1.58
N LYS A 155 10.01 8.17 2.86
CA LYS A 155 11.36 8.63 3.25
C LYS A 155 12.45 7.67 2.79
N SER A 156 12.22 6.37 2.94
CA SER A 156 13.22 5.37 2.51
C SER A 156 13.41 5.36 0.99
N ILE A 157 12.35 5.61 0.20
CA ILE A 157 12.49 5.83 -1.26
C ILE A 157 13.38 7.03 -1.55
N ILE A 158 13.15 8.18 -0.89
CA ILE A 158 14.00 9.37 -1.08
C ILE A 158 15.47 9.04 -0.83
N SER A 159 15.75 8.29 0.23
CA SER A 159 17.11 7.89 0.58
C SER A 159 17.74 7.00 -0.48
N ILE A 160 16.99 5.98 -0.95
CA ILE A 160 17.50 5.03 -1.96
C ILE A 160 17.63 5.67 -3.35
N GLU A 161 16.72 6.57 -3.73
CA GLU A 161 16.84 7.36 -4.96
C GLU A 161 18.09 8.25 -4.91
N SER A 162 18.31 8.94 -3.78
CA SER A 162 19.48 9.79 -3.58
C SER A 162 20.78 8.98 -3.61
N LEU A 163 20.78 7.77 -3.05
CA LEU A 163 21.89 6.84 -3.09
C LEU A 163 22.14 6.36 -4.53
N GLY A 164 21.09 5.93 -5.24
CA GLY A 164 21.17 5.49 -6.61
C GLY A 164 21.73 6.56 -7.55
N GLN A 165 21.24 7.81 -7.43
CA GLN A 165 21.71 8.95 -8.23
C GLN A 165 23.16 9.35 -7.94
N LYS A 166 23.67 9.09 -6.72
CA LYS A 166 25.10 9.26 -6.42
C LYS A 166 25.96 8.21 -7.07
N ILE A 167 25.44 7.01 -7.30
CA ILE A 167 26.14 5.89 -7.92
C ILE A 167 26.05 6.00 -9.45
N SER A 168 24.87 6.29 -9.99
CA SER A 168 24.62 6.51 -11.42
C SER A 168 23.70 7.71 -11.59
N LYS A 169 24.15 8.70 -12.37
CA LYS A 169 23.38 9.94 -12.61
C LYS A 169 22.06 9.70 -13.37
N ASP A 170 22.01 8.62 -14.15
CA ASP A 170 20.85 8.24 -14.95
C ASP A 170 19.92 7.25 -14.21
N PHE A 171 20.11 7.06 -12.91
CA PHE A 171 19.31 6.13 -12.12
C PHE A 171 17.86 6.59 -12.04
N ASP A 172 16.94 5.70 -12.46
CA ASP A 172 15.49 5.88 -12.41
C ASP A 172 14.85 4.78 -11.57
N PHE A 173 14.46 5.15 -10.35
CA PHE A 173 13.83 4.25 -9.39
C PHE A 173 12.50 3.70 -9.90
N LEU A 174 11.67 4.56 -10.51
CA LEU A 174 10.32 4.17 -10.96
C LEU A 174 10.39 3.12 -12.07
N THR A 175 11.15 3.42 -13.12
CA THR A 175 11.33 2.51 -14.26
C THR A 175 11.91 1.17 -13.80
N PHE A 176 12.94 1.20 -12.94
CA PHE A 176 13.51 -0.03 -12.41
C PHE A 176 12.49 -0.82 -11.59
N THR A 177 11.80 -0.17 -10.66
CA THR A 177 10.81 -0.83 -9.79
C THR A 177 9.67 -1.43 -10.62
N LEU A 178 9.17 -0.70 -11.61
CA LEU A 178 8.11 -1.19 -12.50
C LEU A 178 8.56 -2.40 -13.35
N SER A 179 9.83 -2.45 -13.75
CA SER A 179 10.38 -3.64 -14.44
C SER A 179 10.36 -4.89 -13.55
N GLN A 180 10.44 -4.72 -12.25
CA GLN A 180 10.37 -5.80 -11.26
C GLN A 180 8.95 -6.04 -10.71
N VAL A 181 7.98 -5.20 -11.08
CA VAL A 181 6.59 -5.29 -10.54
C VAL A 181 5.97 -6.66 -10.78
N LYS A 182 6.27 -7.32 -11.90
CA LYS A 182 5.74 -8.66 -12.17
C LYS A 182 6.22 -9.67 -11.12
N ASP A 183 7.51 -9.71 -10.85
CA ASP A 183 8.12 -10.62 -9.87
C ASP A 183 7.64 -10.27 -8.45
N VAL A 184 7.50 -8.98 -8.16
CA VAL A 184 6.96 -8.46 -6.90
C VAL A 184 5.49 -8.85 -6.75
N ALA A 185 4.67 -8.65 -7.78
CA ALA A 185 3.27 -9.03 -7.76
C ALA A 185 3.11 -10.55 -7.55
N GLU A 186 3.86 -11.37 -8.27
CA GLU A 186 3.85 -12.83 -8.07
C GLU A 186 4.21 -13.21 -6.62
N SER A 187 5.17 -12.50 -6.01
CA SER A 187 5.55 -12.74 -4.61
C SER A 187 4.45 -12.32 -3.59
N LEU A 188 3.69 -11.27 -3.89
CA LEU A 188 2.57 -10.83 -3.07
C LEU A 188 1.37 -11.77 -3.21
N PHE A 189 1.08 -12.24 -4.41
CA PHE A 189 -0.06 -13.12 -4.70
C PHE A 189 0.25 -14.60 -4.53
N GLN A 190 1.30 -14.97 -3.78
CA GLN A 190 1.55 -16.36 -3.44
C GLN A 190 0.35 -16.97 -2.68
N PRO A 191 -0.12 -18.17 -3.05
CA PRO A 191 -1.30 -18.80 -2.44
C PRO A 191 -1.23 -18.90 -0.91
N VAL A 192 -0.01 -19.08 -0.37
CA VAL A 192 0.21 -19.17 1.08
C VAL A 192 -0.04 -17.84 1.79
N LYS A 193 0.34 -16.70 1.19
CA LYS A 193 0.08 -15.36 1.77
C LYS A 193 -1.42 -15.05 1.75
N ILE A 194 -2.08 -15.34 0.62
CA ILE A 194 -3.54 -15.15 0.47
C ILE A 194 -4.30 -16.04 1.45
N ALA A 195 -3.89 -17.31 1.61
CA ALA A 195 -4.52 -18.23 2.55
C ALA A 195 -4.37 -17.78 4.02
N ASN A 196 -3.22 -17.24 4.40
CA ASN A 196 -2.99 -16.70 5.74
C ASN A 196 -3.86 -15.46 6.02
N GLU A 197 -3.96 -14.54 5.07
CA GLU A 197 -4.83 -13.35 5.18
C GLU A 197 -6.30 -13.75 5.19
N ALA A 198 -6.73 -14.66 4.31
CA ALA A 198 -8.08 -15.20 4.31
C ALA A 198 -8.40 -15.89 5.65
N GLY A 199 -7.44 -16.60 6.24
CA GLY A 199 -7.57 -17.22 7.57
C GLY A 199 -7.74 -16.19 8.69
N LEU A 200 -7.06 -15.06 8.62
CA LEU A 200 -7.22 -13.95 9.56
C LEU A 200 -8.59 -13.29 9.41
N ILE A 201 -9.00 -12.97 8.18
CA ILE A 201 -10.32 -12.40 7.88
C ILE A 201 -11.44 -13.35 8.35
N PHE A 202 -11.31 -14.65 8.12
CA PHE A 202 -12.27 -15.64 8.58
C PHE A 202 -12.34 -15.71 10.11
N ARG A 203 -11.20 -15.61 10.80
CA ARG A 203 -11.15 -15.59 12.27
C ARG A 203 -11.77 -14.32 12.84
N GLU A 204 -11.52 -13.17 12.23
CA GLU A 204 -12.14 -11.89 12.61
C GLU A 204 -13.64 -11.90 12.35
N SER A 205 -14.07 -12.40 11.18
CA SER A 205 -15.49 -12.56 10.85
C SER A 205 -16.20 -13.49 11.83
N ARG A 206 -15.58 -14.60 12.22
CA ARG A 206 -16.12 -15.50 13.25
C ARG A 206 -16.26 -14.82 14.61
N ASN A 207 -15.28 -14.02 15.02
CA ASN A 207 -15.34 -13.24 16.26
C ASN A 207 -16.46 -12.18 16.19
N PHE A 208 -16.62 -11.52 15.05
CA PHE A 208 -17.72 -10.58 14.82
C PHE A 208 -19.09 -11.27 14.91
N VAL A 209 -19.28 -12.38 14.21
CA VAL A 209 -20.53 -13.17 14.24
C VAL A 209 -20.82 -13.69 15.66
N SER A 210 -19.81 -14.13 16.39
CA SER A 210 -20.00 -14.59 17.79
C SER A 210 -20.32 -13.45 18.78
N ALA A 211 -19.92 -12.23 18.48
CA ALA A 211 -20.21 -11.04 19.29
C ALA A 211 -21.59 -10.42 18.96
N LEU A 212 -22.14 -10.67 17.77
CA LEU A 212 -23.42 -10.13 17.31
C LEU A 212 -24.59 -10.37 18.29
N PRO A 213 -24.82 -11.58 18.85
CA PRO A 213 -25.94 -11.80 19.75
C PRO A 213 -25.86 -10.93 21.00
N ARG A 214 -24.65 -10.71 21.51
CA ARG A 214 -24.43 -9.84 22.68
C ARG A 214 -24.69 -8.37 22.37
N GLN A 215 -24.24 -7.89 21.22
CA GLN A 215 -24.45 -6.50 20.79
C GLN A 215 -25.91 -6.23 20.44
N LEU A 216 -26.59 -7.16 19.79
CA LEU A 216 -28.03 -7.06 19.52
C LEU A 216 -28.84 -7.04 20.83
N ASN A 217 -28.50 -7.89 21.82
CA ASN A 217 -29.13 -7.87 23.14
C ASN A 217 -28.92 -6.53 23.87
N LEU A 218 -27.71 -5.94 23.79
CA LEU A 218 -27.43 -4.64 24.39
C LEU A 218 -28.21 -3.51 23.67
N MET A 219 -28.34 -3.60 22.35
CA MET A 219 -29.10 -2.65 21.54
C MET A 219 -30.61 -2.78 21.85
N MET A 220 -31.15 -3.98 21.92
CA MET A 220 -32.56 -4.22 22.32
C MET A 220 -32.83 -3.76 23.76
N ARG A 221 -31.92 -3.95 24.68
CA ARG A 221 -32.05 -3.41 26.05
C ARG A 221 -32.06 -1.90 26.08
N LYS A 222 -31.21 -1.23 25.25
CA LYS A 222 -31.24 0.24 25.13
C LYS A 222 -32.54 0.73 24.52
N LEU A 223 -33.04 0.08 23.47
CA LEU A 223 -34.29 0.44 22.81
C LEU A 223 -35.53 0.28 23.75
N ASN A 224 -35.48 -0.72 24.62
CA ASN A 224 -36.55 -0.99 25.60
C ASN A 224 -36.39 -0.20 26.90
N SER A 225 -35.38 0.65 27.05
CA SER A 225 -35.24 1.47 28.28
C SER A 225 -36.22 2.65 28.27
N PRO A 226 -36.92 2.94 29.37
CA PRO A 226 -37.91 4.02 29.44
C PRO A 226 -37.35 5.42 29.18
N ASP A 227 -36.03 5.60 29.34
CA ASP A 227 -35.31 6.86 29.17
C ASP A 227 -34.76 7.11 27.76
N TYR A 228 -35.01 6.21 26.81
CA TYR A 228 -34.50 6.34 25.46
C TYR A 228 -35.42 7.16 24.58
N HIS A 229 -35.22 8.47 24.57
CA HIS A 229 -35.90 9.40 23.65
C HIS A 229 -35.00 9.64 22.42
N SER A 230 -35.01 8.75 21.44
CA SER A 230 -34.36 8.96 20.15
C SER A 230 -35.30 9.74 19.25
N LYS A 231 -34.91 10.94 18.84
CA LYS A 231 -35.49 11.61 17.68
C LYS A 231 -34.88 10.97 16.42
N VAL A 232 -35.38 9.81 16.03
CA VAL A 232 -35.04 9.22 14.73
C VAL A 232 -35.80 9.99 13.66
N HIS A 233 -35.11 10.70 12.77
CA HIS A 233 -35.69 11.18 11.52
C HIS A 233 -36.01 9.97 10.66
N LEU A 234 -37.29 9.71 10.46
CA LEU A 234 -37.80 8.55 9.70
C LEU A 234 -37.42 8.56 8.20
N GLU A 235 -36.92 9.67 7.69
CA GLU A 235 -36.46 9.78 6.28
C GLU A 235 -35.17 8.99 6.02
N ASP A 236 -34.24 8.92 6.97
CA ASP A 236 -32.99 8.16 6.80
C ASP A 236 -33.20 6.64 6.86
N PHE A 237 -34.31 6.17 7.42
CA PHE A 237 -34.57 4.74 7.61
C PHE A 237 -35.05 4.06 6.32
N SER A 238 -35.69 4.80 5.41
CA SER A 238 -36.15 4.25 4.14
C SER A 238 -35.00 3.92 3.17
N GLU A 239 -34.00 4.80 3.07
CA GLU A 239 -32.80 4.58 2.26
C GLU A 239 -31.95 3.41 2.80
N PHE A 240 -31.81 3.33 4.12
CA PHE A 240 -31.11 2.22 4.78
C PHE A 240 -31.82 0.88 4.52
N LYS A 241 -33.15 0.84 4.67
CA LYS A 241 -33.95 -0.35 4.40
C LYS A 241 -33.81 -0.83 2.95
N ASP A 242 -33.87 0.09 2.00
CA ASP A 242 -33.78 -0.25 0.58
C ASP A 242 -32.39 -0.72 0.18
N THR A 243 -31.35 -0.10 0.72
CA THR A 243 -29.95 -0.52 0.52
C THR A 243 -29.68 -1.87 1.16
N PHE A 244 -30.20 -2.10 2.37
CA PHE A 244 -30.05 -3.36 3.09
C PHE A 244 -30.76 -4.51 2.36
N LEU A 245 -32.00 -4.30 1.90
CA LEU A 245 -32.76 -5.31 1.15
C LEU A 245 -32.09 -5.64 -0.19
N LYS A 246 -31.58 -4.64 -0.92
CA LYS A 246 -30.83 -4.88 -2.17
C LYS A 246 -29.57 -5.69 -1.92
N SER A 247 -28.80 -5.34 -0.89
CA SER A 247 -27.57 -6.05 -0.53
C SER A 247 -27.84 -7.50 -0.13
N PHE A 248 -28.92 -7.74 0.64
CA PHE A 248 -29.32 -9.08 1.05
C PHE A 248 -29.81 -9.94 -0.15
N THR A 249 -30.52 -9.32 -1.09
CA THR A 249 -30.98 -10.00 -2.32
C THR A 249 -29.80 -10.40 -3.20
N LEU A 250 -28.79 -9.52 -3.36
CA LEU A 250 -27.58 -9.81 -4.13
C LEU A 250 -26.75 -10.93 -3.48
N LEU A 251 -26.63 -10.92 -2.16
CA LEU A 251 -25.92 -11.95 -1.41
C LEU A 251 -26.62 -13.31 -1.52
N PHE A 252 -27.95 -13.32 -1.40
CA PHE A 252 -28.76 -14.54 -1.59
C PHE A 252 -28.63 -15.08 -3.02
N LEU A 253 -28.70 -14.21 -4.03
CA LEU A 253 -28.52 -14.59 -5.42
C LEU A 253 -27.13 -15.18 -5.68
N GLY A 254 -26.09 -14.58 -5.10
CA GLY A 254 -24.72 -15.09 -5.16
C GLY A 254 -24.58 -16.49 -4.56
N ILE A 255 -25.20 -16.76 -3.41
CA ILE A 255 -25.21 -18.07 -2.78
C ILE A 255 -25.94 -19.10 -3.65
N VAL A 256 -27.07 -18.72 -4.24
CA VAL A 256 -27.85 -19.62 -5.14
C VAL A 256 -27.04 -19.95 -6.39
N ILE A 257 -26.41 -18.97 -7.02
CA ILE A 257 -25.55 -19.20 -8.19
C ILE A 257 -24.36 -20.10 -7.84
N ALA A 258 -23.70 -19.86 -6.71
CA ALA A 258 -22.59 -20.70 -6.24
C ALA A 258 -23.05 -22.14 -5.98
N ALA A 259 -24.21 -22.34 -5.37
CA ALA A 259 -24.78 -23.65 -5.12
C ALA A 259 -25.13 -24.39 -6.43
N LEU A 260 -25.66 -23.69 -7.43
CA LEU A 260 -25.95 -24.26 -8.75
C LEU A 260 -24.68 -24.64 -9.51
N LEU A 261 -23.63 -23.83 -9.43
CA LEU A 261 -22.34 -24.14 -10.06
C LEU A 261 -21.69 -25.38 -9.40
N ILE A 262 -21.71 -25.45 -8.07
CA ILE A 262 -21.19 -26.63 -7.33
C ILE A 262 -22.01 -27.88 -7.66
N SER A 263 -23.34 -27.75 -7.73
CA SER A 263 -24.22 -28.87 -8.10
C SER A 263 -24.00 -29.34 -9.53
N SER A 264 -23.76 -28.41 -10.46
CA SER A 264 -23.42 -28.75 -11.85
C SER A 264 -22.06 -29.46 -11.98
N THR A 265 -21.07 -29.10 -11.18
CA THR A 265 -19.75 -29.77 -11.19
C THR A 265 -19.75 -31.16 -10.53
N LEU A 266 -20.73 -31.44 -9.66
CA LEU A 266 -20.89 -32.76 -9.02
C LEU A 266 -21.70 -33.75 -9.86
N LEU A 267 -22.40 -33.26 -10.91
CA LEU A 267 -23.20 -34.08 -11.82
C LEU A 267 -22.45 -34.48 -13.11
N TYR A 268 -21.24 -33.96 -13.30
CA TYR A 268 -20.30 -34.35 -14.36
C TYR A 268 -19.11 -35.10 -13.76
#